data_1489f5ce365cf3b0605a088c3c04677c
#
_entry.id   1489f5ce365cf3b0605a088c3c04677c
#
_cell.length_a   1.000
_cell.length_b   1.000
_cell.length_c   1.000
_cell.angle_alpha   90.00
_cell.angle_beta   90.00
_cell.angle_gamma   90.00
#
_symmetry.space_group_name_H-M   'P 1'
#
loop_
_entity.id
_entity.type
_entity.pdbx_description
1 polymer ?
#
loop_
_entity_poly.entity_id
_entity_poly.type
_entity_poly.pdbx_seq_one_letter_code
_entity_poly.pdbx_strand_id
1 'polypeptide(L)'
;RSVKISSTGGADASWSTIVKVKPYSRYRLTGWIKTRDIKSAGGKGVLLNIHQQPGMETRALTGTNDWTRIELIFDSGLNDALQINCLFGGWGKVSGEAWFDDINLEYISGRALKPQATIYANQTLAPVSKYIYGQFIEHLGRCIYQGIWAEMLEDRKFYFPVGGAESPWKIYGEPHSVHMNPLLIYAGVPVPEIRLKGDGRPAGLVQGELALRAGKKYTGRVVLAGDPGTLPLEVRLVNEENGQTVAEPVIIDKITPDFEKYYFSFVSSVTTDQGRLEIVSRGREVFRLAAVSLMPADNLNGFRPEVIKLLRELNSPVYRWPGGNFVSGYNWKDGIGDSDRRPPRKNPAWEGIELNDVGIHEF
;
A
#
# COMPACT_ATOMS: atom_id res chain seq x y z
N ARG A 1 32.53 23.09 -10.03
CA ARG A 1 32.29 22.45 -8.70
C ARG A 1 31.83 21.02 -8.97
N SER A 2 32.55 20.03 -8.48
CA SER A 2 32.17 18.61 -8.61
C SER A 2 31.13 18.19 -7.58
N VAL A 3 30.35 17.18 -7.90
CA VAL A 3 29.49 16.45 -6.94
C VAL A 3 30.22 15.23 -6.43
N LYS A 4 30.01 14.86 -5.15
CA LYS A 4 30.67 13.74 -4.50
C LYS A 4 29.66 12.73 -3.99
N ILE A 5 30.00 11.43 -4.10
CA ILE A 5 29.34 10.33 -3.40
C ILE A 5 30.41 9.57 -2.64
N SER A 6 30.13 9.18 -1.40
CA SER A 6 31.05 8.37 -0.59
C SER A 6 30.27 7.40 0.31
N SER A 7 30.81 6.20 0.48
CA SER A 7 30.26 5.18 1.38
C SER A 7 31.39 4.27 1.90
N THR A 8 31.41 4.03 3.20
CA THR A 8 32.33 3.07 3.85
C THR A 8 31.73 1.68 3.94
N GLY A 9 30.40 1.58 4.12
CA GLY A 9 29.67 0.31 4.25
C GLY A 9 29.12 -0.26 2.93
N GLY A 10 29.37 0.43 1.82
CA GLY A 10 28.82 0.09 0.51
C GLY A 10 27.43 0.68 0.26
N ALA A 11 27.26 1.27 -0.93
CA ALA A 11 26.01 1.85 -1.38
C ALA A 11 25.80 1.59 -2.88
N ASP A 12 24.54 1.67 -3.32
CA ASP A 12 24.12 1.87 -4.70
C ASP A 12 23.32 3.18 -4.74
N ALA A 13 23.93 4.25 -5.26
CA ALA A 13 23.41 5.60 -5.18
C ALA A 13 23.78 6.42 -6.40
N SER A 14 23.03 7.46 -6.70
CA SER A 14 23.33 8.36 -7.81
C SER A 14 22.93 9.81 -7.53
N TRP A 15 23.67 10.75 -8.14
CA TRP A 15 23.14 12.07 -8.49
C TRP A 15 22.47 11.96 -9.86
N SER A 16 21.26 12.46 -10.00
CA SER A 16 20.51 12.35 -11.26
C SER A 16 19.88 13.65 -11.69
N THR A 17 19.68 13.78 -13.01
CA THR A 17 18.91 14.86 -13.60
C THR A 17 18.12 14.34 -14.80
N ILE A 18 16.97 14.95 -15.08
CA ILE A 18 16.18 14.68 -16.27
C ILE A 18 16.49 15.76 -17.31
N VAL A 19 16.86 15.34 -18.51
CA VAL A 19 17.16 16.22 -19.63
C VAL A 19 16.20 15.97 -20.77
N LYS A 20 15.75 17.04 -21.42
CA LYS A 20 14.97 16.93 -22.66
C LYS A 20 15.86 16.56 -23.80
N VAL A 21 15.42 15.61 -24.60
CA VAL A 21 16.11 15.14 -25.81
C VAL A 21 15.14 15.16 -27.00
N LYS A 22 15.69 15.17 -28.21
CA LYS A 22 14.87 14.97 -29.40
C LYS A 22 14.74 13.46 -29.65
N PRO A 23 13.55 12.94 -29.92
CA PRO A 23 13.39 11.54 -30.32
C PRO A 23 14.21 11.21 -31.56
N TYR A 24 14.60 9.94 -31.68
CA TYR A 24 15.37 9.39 -32.80
C TYR A 24 16.66 10.18 -33.14
N SER A 25 17.30 10.65 -32.09
CA SER A 25 18.50 11.47 -32.19
C SER A 25 19.67 10.83 -31.47
N ARG A 26 20.85 11.06 -32.03
CA ARG A 26 22.11 10.55 -31.49
C ARG A 26 22.76 11.58 -30.62
N TYR A 27 23.17 11.17 -29.45
CA TYR A 27 23.77 12.00 -28.42
C TYR A 27 25.12 11.46 -27.97
N ARG A 28 26.00 12.36 -27.50
CA ARG A 28 27.23 12.05 -26.80
C ARG A 28 27.10 12.56 -25.37
N LEU A 29 27.14 11.64 -24.42
CA LEU A 29 27.24 11.94 -23.01
C LEU A 29 28.70 11.83 -22.61
N THR A 30 29.26 12.89 -22.01
CA THR A 30 30.63 12.91 -21.51
C THR A 30 30.64 13.40 -20.06
N GLY A 31 31.69 13.07 -19.34
CA GLY A 31 31.95 13.58 -18.00
C GLY A 31 33.33 13.19 -17.52
N TRP A 32 33.74 13.81 -16.42
CA TRP A 32 34.97 13.47 -15.72
C TRP A 32 34.61 12.80 -14.39
N ILE A 33 35.27 11.68 -14.14
CA ILE A 33 35.12 10.93 -12.87
C ILE A 33 36.50 10.77 -12.23
N LYS A 34 36.57 11.06 -10.91
CA LYS A 34 37.70 10.76 -10.05
C LYS A 34 37.23 9.77 -8.98
N THR A 35 38.06 8.77 -8.67
CA THR A 35 37.71 7.75 -7.68
C THR A 35 38.82 7.56 -6.67
N ARG A 36 38.45 7.19 -5.45
CA ARG A 36 39.41 6.78 -4.39
C ARG A 36 38.87 5.54 -3.69
N ASP A 37 39.71 4.49 -3.70
CA ASP A 37 39.48 3.22 -3.01
C ASP A 37 38.13 2.55 -3.31
N ILE A 38 37.68 2.62 -4.56
CA ILE A 38 36.42 1.98 -4.97
C ILE A 38 36.59 0.46 -4.95
N LYS A 39 35.86 -0.18 -4.05
CA LYS A 39 35.73 -1.63 -3.91
C LYS A 39 34.33 -2.08 -4.22
N SER A 40 34.20 -3.06 -5.11
CA SER A 40 32.91 -3.62 -5.50
C SER A 40 32.49 -4.73 -4.53
N ALA A 41 31.22 -4.67 -4.11
CA ALA A 41 30.50 -5.74 -3.43
C ALA A 41 29.26 -6.10 -4.27
N GLY A 42 29.51 -6.59 -5.49
CA GLY A 42 28.49 -6.93 -6.47
C GLY A 42 28.08 -5.79 -7.42
N GLY A 43 28.49 -4.55 -7.16
CA GLY A 43 28.24 -3.41 -8.03
C GLY A 43 29.26 -3.30 -9.18
N LYS A 44 28.90 -2.59 -10.26
CA LYS A 44 29.79 -2.37 -11.43
C LYS A 44 30.96 -1.43 -11.14
N GLY A 45 30.77 -0.45 -10.24
CA GLY A 45 31.74 0.59 -9.97
C GLY A 45 31.13 2.00 -10.03
N VAL A 46 31.90 2.95 -10.59
CA VAL A 46 31.48 4.34 -10.74
C VAL A 46 31.43 4.68 -12.24
N LEU A 47 30.27 5.19 -12.71
CA LEU A 47 30.01 5.38 -14.13
C LEU A 47 28.90 6.44 -14.37
N LEU A 48 28.67 6.80 -15.63
CA LEU A 48 27.46 7.49 -16.09
C LEU A 48 26.55 6.50 -16.81
N ASN A 49 25.23 6.58 -16.58
CA ASN A 49 24.29 5.79 -17.35
C ASN A 49 22.98 6.56 -17.63
N ILE A 50 22.22 6.06 -18.57
CA ILE A 50 20.83 6.45 -18.82
C ILE A 50 19.95 5.51 -18.00
N HIS A 51 19.14 6.09 -17.11
CA HIS A 51 18.30 5.32 -16.18
C HIS A 51 17.33 4.40 -16.92
N GLN A 52 17.21 3.16 -16.45
CA GLN A 52 16.33 2.13 -17.01
C GLN A 52 16.54 1.81 -18.51
N GLN A 53 17.69 2.18 -19.07
CA GLN A 53 18.05 1.82 -20.43
C GLN A 53 19.23 0.83 -20.41
N PRO A 54 18.98 -0.50 -20.52
CA PRO A 54 20.04 -1.50 -20.50
C PRO A 54 21.08 -1.27 -21.61
N GLY A 55 22.35 -1.35 -21.25
CA GLY A 55 23.46 -1.14 -22.18
C GLY A 55 23.78 0.34 -22.50
N MET A 56 23.01 1.30 -22.03
CA MET A 56 23.31 2.72 -22.17
C MET A 56 24.07 3.25 -20.96
N GLU A 57 25.34 2.82 -20.86
CA GLU A 57 26.23 3.18 -19.76
C GLU A 57 27.67 3.35 -20.27
N THR A 58 28.46 4.18 -19.57
CA THR A 58 29.90 4.29 -19.82
C THR A 58 30.63 3.09 -19.22
N ARG A 59 31.93 2.94 -19.51
CA ARG A 59 32.77 2.04 -18.73
C ARG A 59 32.74 2.44 -17.26
N ALA A 60 32.75 1.46 -16.39
CA ALA A 60 32.84 1.67 -14.93
C ALA A 60 34.28 1.85 -14.47
N LEU A 61 34.51 2.71 -13.50
CA LEU A 61 35.79 2.88 -12.82
C LEU A 61 35.74 2.20 -11.46
N THR A 62 36.80 1.47 -11.14
CA THR A 62 37.07 0.84 -9.82
C THR A 62 38.44 1.24 -9.31
N GLY A 63 38.74 1.02 -8.03
CA GLY A 63 40.03 1.40 -7.43
C GLY A 63 40.19 2.92 -7.27
N THR A 64 41.40 3.40 -7.39
CA THR A 64 41.76 4.81 -7.30
C THR A 64 42.21 5.31 -8.67
N ASN A 65 41.47 6.29 -9.20
CA ASN A 65 41.78 6.92 -10.49
C ASN A 65 41.73 8.44 -10.32
N ASP A 66 42.67 9.12 -10.91
CA ASP A 66 42.57 10.58 -11.07
C ASP A 66 41.50 10.92 -12.11
N TRP A 67 41.22 12.22 -12.30
CA TRP A 67 40.22 12.69 -13.21
C TRP A 67 40.33 11.98 -14.57
N THR A 68 39.35 11.13 -14.85
CA THR A 68 39.29 10.30 -16.04
C THR A 68 38.06 10.68 -16.84
N ARG A 69 38.29 11.07 -18.10
CA ARG A 69 37.20 11.34 -19.02
C ARG A 69 36.52 10.05 -19.45
N ILE A 70 35.20 10.04 -19.38
CA ILE A 70 34.35 8.93 -19.82
C ILE A 70 33.36 9.45 -20.87
N GLU A 71 32.93 8.55 -21.75
CA GLU A 71 32.04 8.89 -22.86
C GLU A 71 31.10 7.73 -23.18
N LEU A 72 29.87 8.09 -23.57
CA LEU A 72 28.86 7.20 -24.12
C LEU A 72 28.22 7.87 -25.31
N ILE A 73 28.17 7.18 -26.45
CA ILE A 73 27.36 7.59 -27.61
C ILE A 73 26.16 6.67 -27.65
N PHE A 74 24.96 7.26 -27.75
CA PHE A 74 23.71 6.52 -27.74
C PHE A 74 22.64 7.18 -28.62
N ASP A 75 21.62 6.40 -28.96
CA ASP A 75 20.43 6.89 -29.65
C ASP A 75 19.26 7.02 -28.67
N SER A 76 18.56 8.16 -28.71
CA SER A 76 17.46 8.47 -27.79
C SER A 76 16.20 7.61 -28.00
N GLY A 77 16.11 6.89 -29.09
CA GLY A 77 14.93 6.11 -29.44
C GLY A 77 13.68 6.99 -29.54
N LEU A 78 12.59 6.54 -28.94
CA LEU A 78 11.31 7.28 -28.87
C LEU A 78 11.27 8.34 -27.77
N ASN A 79 12.30 8.41 -26.92
CA ASN A 79 12.27 9.27 -25.74
C ASN A 79 12.42 10.75 -26.11
N ASP A 80 11.63 11.59 -25.47
CA ASP A 80 11.70 13.06 -25.49
C ASP A 80 12.38 13.64 -24.24
N ALA A 81 12.59 12.80 -23.20
CA ALA A 81 13.35 13.09 -22.02
C ALA A 81 14.08 11.84 -21.53
N LEU A 82 15.24 12.02 -20.91
CA LEU A 82 16.06 10.94 -20.37
C LEU A 82 16.59 11.35 -18.99
N GLN A 83 16.67 10.39 -18.06
CA GLN A 83 17.34 10.58 -16.80
C GLN A 83 18.81 10.12 -16.91
N ILE A 84 19.72 11.04 -16.65
CA ILE A 84 21.17 10.76 -16.60
C ILE A 84 21.56 10.62 -15.14
N ASN A 85 22.32 9.57 -14.82
CA ASN A 85 22.83 9.32 -13.47
C ASN A 85 24.36 9.39 -13.44
N CYS A 86 24.89 10.11 -12.45
CA CYS A 86 26.24 9.93 -11.94
C CYS A 86 26.17 8.79 -10.93
N LEU A 87 26.46 7.56 -11.36
CA LEU A 87 26.15 6.33 -10.64
C LEU A 87 27.32 5.81 -9.84
N PHE A 88 27.08 5.51 -8.57
CA PHE A 88 27.99 4.89 -7.63
C PHE A 88 27.37 3.56 -7.16
N GLY A 89 27.78 2.45 -7.77
CA GLY A 89 27.19 1.13 -7.54
C GLY A 89 26.88 0.40 -8.83
N GLY A 90 25.68 0.55 -9.34
CA GLY A 90 25.22 -0.09 -10.58
C GLY A 90 24.77 -1.52 -10.39
N TRP A 91 23.54 -1.71 -9.89
CA TRP A 91 22.91 -3.00 -9.58
C TRP A 91 23.65 -3.81 -8.50
N GLY A 92 24.32 -3.11 -7.60
CA GLY A 92 25.03 -3.69 -6.48
C GLY A 92 25.82 -2.62 -5.74
N LYS A 93 26.35 -2.98 -4.57
CA LYS A 93 27.02 -2.01 -3.69
C LYS A 93 28.48 -1.82 -4.05
N VAL A 94 28.96 -0.58 -3.93
CA VAL A 94 30.39 -0.23 -3.91
C VAL A 94 30.69 0.63 -2.68
N SER A 95 31.93 0.54 -2.18
CA SER A 95 32.46 1.42 -1.14
C SER A 95 33.60 2.25 -1.67
N GLY A 96 33.93 3.37 -1.00
CA GLY A 96 34.96 4.31 -1.41
C GLY A 96 34.40 5.70 -1.66
N GLU A 97 35.11 6.50 -2.47
CA GLU A 97 34.72 7.88 -2.78
C GLU A 97 34.79 8.13 -4.28
N ALA A 98 33.81 8.85 -4.81
CA ALA A 98 33.74 9.25 -6.21
C ALA A 98 33.35 10.72 -6.36
N TRP A 99 33.96 11.41 -7.32
CA TRP A 99 33.63 12.77 -7.71
C TRP A 99 33.30 12.79 -9.21
N PHE A 100 32.29 13.57 -9.57
CA PHE A 100 31.83 13.75 -10.94
C PHE A 100 31.88 15.24 -11.28
N ASP A 101 32.35 15.55 -12.46
CA ASP A 101 32.47 16.92 -12.96
C ASP A 101 32.25 16.99 -14.47
N ASP A 102 31.97 18.20 -14.99
CA ASP A 102 31.81 18.50 -16.41
C ASP A 102 30.91 17.51 -17.17
N ILE A 103 29.76 17.16 -16.59
CA ILE A 103 28.79 16.29 -17.23
C ILE A 103 28.11 17.08 -18.36
N ASN A 104 28.29 16.60 -19.59
CA ASN A 104 27.76 17.28 -20.78
C ASN A 104 27.03 16.28 -21.68
N LEU A 105 25.89 16.73 -22.23
CA LEU A 105 25.12 16.00 -23.22
C LEU A 105 25.08 16.79 -24.53
N GLU A 106 25.79 16.32 -25.53
CA GLU A 106 25.91 16.92 -26.84
C GLU A 106 24.98 16.22 -27.84
N TYR A 107 24.19 17.00 -28.58
CA TYR A 107 23.44 16.52 -29.76
C TYR A 107 24.39 16.33 -30.93
N ILE A 108 24.46 15.13 -31.48
CA ILE A 108 25.32 14.81 -32.65
C ILE A 108 24.53 14.93 -33.95
N SER A 109 23.41 14.23 -34.03
CA SER A 109 22.58 14.16 -35.21
C SER A 109 21.18 13.67 -34.87
N GLY A 110 20.22 13.93 -35.77
CA GLY A 110 18.87 13.40 -35.61
C GLY A 110 18.28 13.12 -37.00
N ARG A 111 17.34 12.19 -36.99
CA ARG A 111 16.57 11.85 -38.17
C ARG A 111 15.29 12.69 -38.17
N ALA A 112 15.08 13.48 -39.21
CA ALA A 112 13.77 14.09 -39.42
C ALA A 112 12.79 12.95 -39.79
N LEU A 113 11.96 12.57 -38.81
CA LEU A 113 10.91 11.60 -39.04
C LEU A 113 9.75 12.31 -39.76
N LYS A 114 9.38 11.78 -40.89
CA LYS A 114 8.07 12.01 -41.48
C LYS A 114 7.27 10.74 -41.19
N PRO A 115 6.48 10.69 -40.12
CA PRO A 115 5.68 9.51 -39.83
C PRO A 115 4.75 9.26 -41.00
N GLN A 116 4.76 8.07 -41.50
CA GLN A 116 3.90 7.65 -42.60
C GLN A 116 3.25 6.33 -42.21
N ALA A 117 1.92 6.30 -42.24
CA ALA A 117 1.14 5.09 -42.01
C ALA A 117 0.30 4.81 -43.26
N THR A 118 0.36 3.59 -43.75
CA THR A 118 -0.51 3.12 -44.82
C THR A 118 -1.47 2.10 -44.28
N ILE A 119 -2.78 2.35 -44.42
CA ILE A 119 -3.85 1.46 -43.98
C ILE A 119 -4.45 0.81 -45.24
N TYR A 120 -4.30 -0.50 -45.35
CA TYR A 120 -4.90 -1.29 -46.43
C TYR A 120 -6.29 -1.76 -45.95
N ALA A 121 -7.31 -0.91 -46.11
CA ALA A 121 -8.68 -1.16 -45.63
C ALA A 121 -9.34 -2.37 -46.31
N ASN A 122 -8.86 -2.81 -47.45
CA ASN A 122 -9.31 -3.99 -48.20
C ASN A 122 -8.57 -5.29 -47.80
N GLN A 123 -7.59 -5.21 -46.93
CA GLN A 123 -6.84 -6.37 -46.43
C GLN A 123 -7.14 -6.56 -44.96
N THR A 124 -8.17 -7.34 -44.62
CA THR A 124 -8.52 -7.67 -43.27
C THR A 124 -7.88 -8.98 -42.86
N LEU A 125 -7.33 -9.03 -41.65
CA LEU A 125 -6.87 -10.24 -41.00
C LEU A 125 -8.02 -10.86 -40.18
N ALA A 126 -7.73 -11.94 -39.44
CA ALA A 126 -8.69 -12.52 -38.54
C ALA A 126 -9.14 -11.50 -37.48
N PRO A 127 -10.42 -11.52 -37.06
CA PRO A 127 -10.90 -10.62 -36.02
C PRO A 127 -10.05 -10.74 -34.75
N VAL A 128 -9.74 -9.59 -34.16
CA VAL A 128 -9.03 -9.55 -32.88
C VAL A 128 -9.95 -10.13 -31.81
N SER A 129 -9.42 -11.04 -30.99
CA SER A 129 -10.20 -11.61 -29.89
C SER A 129 -10.64 -10.51 -28.92
N LYS A 130 -11.94 -10.51 -28.55
CA LYS A 130 -12.46 -9.57 -27.54
C LYS A 130 -11.73 -9.66 -26.20
N TYR A 131 -11.13 -10.80 -25.89
CA TYR A 131 -10.44 -11.05 -24.62
C TYR A 131 -9.15 -10.25 -24.45
N ILE A 132 -8.62 -9.62 -25.49
CA ILE A 132 -7.51 -8.67 -25.34
C ILE A 132 -7.91 -7.43 -24.52
N TYR A 133 -9.22 -7.14 -24.43
CA TYR A 133 -9.79 -6.08 -23.60
C TYR A 133 -10.13 -6.56 -22.19
N GLY A 134 -9.72 -7.76 -21.84
CA GLY A 134 -9.84 -8.30 -20.48
C GLY A 134 -9.04 -7.46 -19.50
N GLN A 135 -9.51 -7.42 -18.27
CA GLN A 135 -8.87 -6.72 -17.16
C GLN A 135 -8.43 -7.72 -16.11
N PHE A 136 -7.45 -7.33 -15.29
CA PHE A 136 -7.15 -8.10 -14.09
C PHE A 136 -7.12 -7.18 -12.87
N ILE A 137 -7.43 -7.77 -11.71
CA ILE A 137 -7.45 -7.12 -10.42
C ILE A 137 -6.46 -7.84 -9.51
N GLU A 138 -5.57 -7.11 -8.85
CA GLU A 138 -4.54 -7.66 -7.99
C GLU A 138 -4.61 -7.07 -6.58
N HIS A 139 -4.28 -7.87 -5.56
CA HIS A 139 -4.11 -7.41 -4.19
C HIS A 139 -2.81 -6.62 -4.04
N LEU A 140 -2.78 -5.44 -4.66
CA LEU A 140 -1.65 -4.52 -4.76
C LEU A 140 -2.07 -3.13 -4.29
N GLY A 141 -1.34 -2.56 -3.35
CA GLY A 141 -1.60 -1.21 -2.86
C GLY A 141 -3.05 -1.02 -2.42
N ARG A 142 -3.72 0.00 -2.94
CA ARG A 142 -5.13 0.31 -2.63
C ARG A 142 -6.11 -0.19 -3.69
N CYS A 143 -5.78 -1.21 -4.46
CA CYS A 143 -6.70 -1.73 -5.48
C CYS A 143 -7.91 -2.41 -4.84
N ILE A 144 -7.68 -3.26 -3.83
CA ILE A 144 -8.75 -3.97 -3.11
C ILE A 144 -9.17 -3.19 -1.88
N TYR A 145 -8.34 -3.19 -0.82
CA TYR A 145 -8.62 -2.49 0.44
C TYR A 145 -8.46 -0.99 0.25
N GLN A 146 -9.44 -0.20 0.72
CA GLN A 146 -9.60 1.24 0.46
C GLN A 146 -9.85 1.60 -1.04
N GLY A 147 -9.89 0.59 -1.92
CA GLY A 147 -10.21 0.72 -3.35
C GLY A 147 -11.62 0.20 -3.65
N ILE A 148 -11.73 -1.00 -4.21
CA ILE A 148 -13.01 -1.62 -4.56
C ILE A 148 -13.80 -2.07 -3.33
N TRP A 149 -13.14 -2.49 -2.25
CA TRP A 149 -13.73 -2.97 -1.00
C TRP A 149 -14.16 -1.81 -0.12
N ALA A 150 -15.36 -1.89 0.46
CA ALA A 150 -16.00 -0.79 1.17
C ALA A 150 -15.65 -0.72 2.66
N GLU A 151 -14.86 -1.65 3.20
CA GLU A 151 -14.43 -1.60 4.60
C GLU A 151 -13.72 -0.28 4.91
N MET A 152 -14.13 0.37 5.99
CA MET A 152 -13.60 1.65 6.43
C MET A 152 -12.50 1.50 7.48
N LEU A 153 -12.45 0.35 8.17
CA LEU A 153 -11.48 0.10 9.23
C LEU A 153 -10.24 -0.59 8.67
N GLU A 154 -9.08 -0.12 9.12
CA GLU A 154 -7.81 -0.79 8.88
C GLU A 154 -7.53 -1.80 9.98
N ASP A 155 -6.73 -2.83 9.67
CA ASP A 155 -6.35 -3.89 10.62
C ASP A 155 -7.51 -4.36 11.51
N ARG A 156 -8.65 -4.60 10.92
CA ARG A 156 -9.91 -4.90 11.61
C ARG A 156 -9.90 -6.23 12.40
N LYS A 157 -8.83 -7.02 12.29
CA LYS A 157 -8.59 -8.30 13.00
C LYS A 157 -7.38 -8.27 13.91
N PHE A 158 -6.82 -7.09 14.19
CA PHE A 158 -5.74 -6.86 15.16
C PHE A 158 -4.44 -7.62 14.87
N TYR A 159 -4.00 -7.64 13.61
CA TYR A 159 -2.70 -8.21 13.23
C TYR A 159 -1.54 -7.51 13.95
N PHE A 160 -1.62 -6.18 14.03
CA PHE A 160 -0.68 -5.38 14.81
C PHE A 160 -1.13 -5.25 16.25
N PRO A 161 -0.20 -5.33 17.22
CA PRO A 161 -0.54 -5.10 18.62
C PRO A 161 -1.17 -3.72 18.84
N VAL A 162 -2.33 -3.70 19.49
CA VAL A 162 -3.07 -2.47 19.77
C VAL A 162 -2.20 -1.45 20.52
N GLY A 163 -2.22 -0.20 20.08
CA GLY A 163 -1.38 0.88 20.63
C GLY A 163 0.09 0.84 20.18
N GLY A 164 0.50 -0.15 19.41
CA GLY A 164 1.80 -0.20 18.75
C GLY A 164 1.92 0.80 17.59
N ALA A 165 3.14 1.08 17.16
CA ALA A 165 3.42 2.08 16.11
C ALA A 165 2.75 1.78 14.75
N GLU A 166 2.55 0.52 14.42
CA GLU A 166 1.93 0.07 13.17
C GLU A 166 0.41 -0.14 13.28
N SER A 167 -0.15 -0.10 14.51
CA SER A 167 -1.57 -0.35 14.73
C SER A 167 -2.39 0.92 14.48
N PRO A 168 -3.45 0.88 13.65
CA PRO A 168 -4.41 1.96 13.54
C PRO A 168 -5.33 2.06 14.78
N TRP A 169 -5.37 0.99 15.60
CA TRP A 169 -6.16 0.94 16.81
C TRP A 169 -5.42 1.58 17.98
N LYS A 170 -6.09 2.51 18.65
CA LYS A 170 -5.60 3.18 19.86
C LYS A 170 -6.38 2.72 21.09
N ILE A 171 -5.71 2.77 22.24
CA ILE A 171 -6.33 2.47 23.53
C ILE A 171 -7.17 3.67 23.97
N TYR A 172 -8.43 3.43 24.32
CA TYR A 172 -9.28 4.40 25.00
C TYR A 172 -9.19 4.20 26.50
N GLY A 173 -8.84 5.25 27.22
CA GLY A 173 -8.66 5.19 28.68
C GLY A 173 -7.19 4.98 29.07
N GLU A 174 -6.94 4.15 30.06
CA GLU A 174 -5.60 3.97 30.60
C GLU A 174 -4.72 3.06 29.70
N PRO A 175 -3.45 3.41 29.46
CA PRO A 175 -2.57 2.66 28.56
C PRO A 175 -2.44 1.16 28.88
N HIS A 176 -2.54 0.79 30.15
CA HIS A 176 -2.42 -0.60 30.60
C HIS A 176 -3.76 -1.35 30.68
N SER A 177 -4.85 -0.76 30.21
CA SER A 177 -6.16 -1.42 30.18
C SER A 177 -6.27 -2.47 29.07
N VAL A 178 -5.38 -2.45 28.07
CA VAL A 178 -5.41 -3.36 26.92
C VAL A 178 -4.17 -4.24 26.89
N HIS A 179 -4.37 -5.52 26.66
CA HIS A 179 -3.33 -6.54 26.56
C HIS A 179 -3.62 -7.47 25.38
N MET A 180 -2.64 -7.73 24.52
CA MET A 180 -2.75 -8.76 23.49
C MET A 180 -2.56 -10.13 24.14
N ASN A 181 -3.60 -10.96 24.15
CA ASN A 181 -3.54 -12.27 24.78
C ASN A 181 -2.96 -13.32 23.84
N PRO A 182 -1.69 -13.76 24.00
CA PRO A 182 -1.05 -14.69 23.09
C PRO A 182 -1.60 -16.14 23.19
N LEU A 183 -2.37 -16.44 24.22
CA LEU A 183 -2.99 -17.76 24.39
C LEU A 183 -4.39 -17.82 23.80
N LEU A 184 -4.98 -16.69 23.45
CA LEU A 184 -6.30 -16.60 22.87
C LEU A 184 -6.18 -16.14 21.42
N ILE A 185 -6.33 -17.08 20.50
CA ILE A 185 -6.16 -16.86 19.06
C ILE A 185 -7.53 -16.85 18.38
N TYR A 186 -7.80 -15.78 17.63
CA TYR A 186 -8.93 -15.70 16.71
C TYR A 186 -8.42 -15.28 15.33
N ALA A 187 -8.95 -15.84 14.27
CA ALA A 187 -8.45 -15.58 12.91
C ALA A 187 -6.91 -15.71 12.75
N GLY A 188 -6.27 -16.61 13.53
CA GLY A 188 -4.82 -16.85 13.46
C GLY A 188 -3.94 -15.78 14.10
N VAL A 189 -4.51 -14.82 14.82
CA VAL A 189 -3.79 -13.75 15.54
C VAL A 189 -4.25 -13.63 16.99
N PRO A 190 -3.39 -13.12 17.90
CA PRO A 190 -3.76 -12.83 19.28
C PRO A 190 -4.89 -11.81 19.38
N VAL A 191 -5.73 -11.95 20.37
CA VAL A 191 -6.90 -11.09 20.59
C VAL A 191 -6.59 -10.02 21.62
N PRO A 192 -6.95 -8.73 21.40
CA PRO A 192 -6.91 -7.70 22.42
C PRO A 192 -7.94 -7.99 23.53
N GLU A 193 -7.46 -7.99 24.75
CA GLU A 193 -8.21 -8.14 25.99
C GLU A 193 -8.25 -6.80 26.73
N ILE A 194 -9.44 -6.30 26.98
CA ILE A 194 -9.67 -5.02 27.63
C ILE A 194 -10.11 -5.27 29.07
N ARG A 195 -9.32 -4.81 30.05
CA ARG A 195 -9.57 -4.93 31.50
C ARG A 195 -10.16 -3.66 32.04
N LEU A 196 -11.37 -3.76 32.57
CA LEU A 196 -12.10 -2.66 33.17
C LEU A 196 -11.82 -2.59 34.66
N LYS A 197 -11.61 -1.38 35.19
CA LYS A 197 -11.31 -1.16 36.62
C LYS A 197 -12.53 -1.20 37.53
N GLY A 198 -13.74 -1.03 36.99
CA GLY A 198 -14.96 -0.91 37.77
C GLY A 198 -15.10 0.40 38.53
N ASP A 199 -14.34 1.42 38.17
CA ASP A 199 -14.33 2.75 38.77
C ASP A 199 -15.20 3.78 38.01
N GLY A 200 -16.00 3.31 37.05
CA GLY A 200 -16.88 4.11 36.19
C GLY A 200 -16.18 4.87 35.09
N ARG A 201 -14.84 4.81 34.99
CA ARG A 201 -14.10 5.38 33.87
C ARG A 201 -14.18 4.43 32.66
N PRO A 202 -14.41 4.96 31.45
CA PRO A 202 -14.48 4.12 30.25
C PRO A 202 -13.11 3.62 29.83
N ALA A 203 -13.06 2.38 29.35
CA ALA A 203 -11.91 1.81 28.65
C ALA A 203 -12.37 0.99 27.45
N GLY A 204 -11.52 0.91 26.43
CA GLY A 204 -11.83 0.21 25.19
C GLY A 204 -10.84 0.50 24.08
N LEU A 205 -11.30 0.36 22.83
CA LEU A 205 -10.52 0.60 21.63
C LEU A 205 -11.17 1.64 20.73
N VAL A 206 -10.33 2.37 20.01
CA VAL A 206 -10.78 3.37 19.02
C VAL A 206 -9.95 3.30 17.75
N GLN A 207 -10.60 3.62 16.63
CA GLN A 207 -9.92 3.89 15.36
C GLN A 207 -10.52 5.14 14.72
N GLY A 208 -9.67 6.09 14.37
CA GLY A 208 -10.02 7.39 13.77
C GLY A 208 -9.90 7.40 12.25
N GLU A 209 -9.78 8.63 11.71
CA GLU A 209 -9.60 8.90 10.28
C GLU A 209 -10.72 8.35 9.38
N LEU A 210 -11.97 8.29 9.90
CA LEU A 210 -13.11 7.78 9.16
C LEU A 210 -13.84 8.92 8.42
N ALA A 211 -13.97 8.78 7.10
CA ALA A 211 -14.73 9.72 6.28
C ALA A 211 -16.24 9.45 6.40
N LEU A 212 -16.96 10.35 7.06
CA LEU A 212 -18.39 10.28 7.28
C LEU A 212 -19.15 11.33 6.45
N ARG A 213 -20.37 11.02 6.05
CA ARG A 213 -21.27 11.92 5.34
C ARG A 213 -22.56 12.07 6.10
N ALA A 214 -23.02 13.32 6.28
CA ALA A 214 -24.30 13.62 6.91
C ALA A 214 -25.46 12.91 6.19
N GLY A 215 -26.35 12.28 6.94
CA GLY A 215 -27.48 11.51 6.45
C GLY A 215 -27.14 10.13 5.89
N LYS A 216 -25.85 9.79 5.72
CA LYS A 216 -25.46 8.46 5.24
C LYS A 216 -25.53 7.44 6.36
N LYS A 217 -26.09 6.26 6.03
CA LYS A 217 -26.15 5.11 6.93
C LYS A 217 -24.88 4.26 6.77
N TYR A 218 -24.36 3.81 7.90
CA TYR A 218 -23.25 2.88 8.02
C TYR A 218 -23.71 1.66 8.79
N THR A 219 -23.23 0.48 8.43
CA THR A 219 -23.47 -0.78 9.12
C THR A 219 -22.18 -1.40 9.55
N GLY A 220 -22.19 -2.05 10.68
CA GLY A 220 -21.01 -2.72 11.18
C GLY A 220 -21.34 -3.93 12.02
N ARG A 221 -20.30 -4.62 12.41
CA ARG A 221 -20.35 -5.71 13.38
C ARG A 221 -19.08 -5.74 14.20
N VAL A 222 -19.20 -6.22 15.39
CA VAL A 222 -18.06 -6.54 16.24
C VAL A 222 -18.17 -8.00 16.67
N VAL A 223 -17.06 -8.71 16.61
CA VAL A 223 -16.91 -10.06 17.15
C VAL A 223 -16.27 -9.92 18.52
N LEU A 224 -17.02 -10.19 19.56
CA LEU A 224 -16.56 -9.98 20.93
C LEU A 224 -17.01 -11.11 21.86
N ALA A 225 -16.26 -11.26 22.94
CA ALA A 225 -16.53 -12.14 24.05
C ALA A 225 -16.24 -11.40 25.36
N GLY A 226 -16.87 -11.77 26.43
CA GLY A 226 -16.59 -11.14 27.74
C GLY A 226 -17.46 -11.63 28.86
N ASP A 227 -17.18 -11.09 30.03
CA ASP A 227 -17.89 -11.38 31.27
C ASP A 227 -19.07 -10.40 31.42
N PRO A 228 -20.20 -10.84 32.03
CA PRO A 228 -21.40 -9.99 32.18
C PRO A 228 -21.15 -8.65 32.88
N GLY A 229 -20.17 -8.58 33.78
CA GLY A 229 -19.81 -7.35 34.48
C GLY A 229 -19.20 -6.28 33.62
N THR A 230 -18.87 -6.58 32.35
CA THR A 230 -18.42 -5.59 31.38
C THR A 230 -19.53 -4.74 30.78
N LEU A 231 -20.78 -5.14 30.96
CA LEU A 231 -21.94 -4.47 30.38
C LEU A 231 -22.33 -3.18 31.14
N PRO A 232 -22.95 -2.22 30.44
CA PRO A 232 -23.12 -2.18 28.97
C PRO A 232 -21.85 -1.85 28.24
N LEU A 233 -21.68 -2.42 27.03
CA LEU A 233 -20.70 -1.92 26.06
C LEU A 233 -21.38 -0.92 25.12
N GLU A 234 -20.66 0.13 24.79
CA GLU A 234 -21.11 1.16 23.86
C GLU A 234 -20.27 1.13 22.58
N VAL A 235 -20.93 1.07 21.44
CA VAL A 235 -20.32 1.33 20.13
C VAL A 235 -20.73 2.72 19.71
N ARG A 236 -19.77 3.63 19.53
CA ARG A 236 -20.01 5.05 19.27
C ARG A 236 -19.32 5.52 18.01
N LEU A 237 -19.95 6.46 17.32
CA LEU A 237 -19.35 7.19 16.22
C LEU A 237 -19.19 8.65 16.65
N VAL A 238 -17.96 9.16 16.61
CA VAL A 238 -17.56 10.43 17.22
C VAL A 238 -16.81 11.27 16.17
N ASN A 239 -16.99 12.61 16.22
CA ASN A 239 -16.10 13.53 15.51
C ASN A 239 -14.88 13.79 16.40
N GLU A 240 -13.68 13.44 15.90
CA GLU A 240 -12.44 13.52 16.66
C GLU A 240 -12.04 14.97 16.99
N GLU A 241 -12.40 15.93 16.12
CA GLU A 241 -12.05 17.35 16.32
C GLU A 241 -12.69 17.97 17.58
N ASN A 242 -13.91 17.57 17.90
CA ASN A 242 -14.67 18.18 19.01
C ASN A 242 -15.15 17.17 20.06
N GLY A 243 -14.88 15.87 19.85
CA GLY A 243 -15.27 14.80 20.75
C GLY A 243 -16.79 14.52 20.81
N GLN A 244 -17.58 15.12 19.93
CA GLN A 244 -19.04 14.95 19.93
C GLN A 244 -19.45 13.67 19.21
N THR A 245 -20.42 12.97 19.77
CA THR A 245 -21.09 11.84 19.13
C THR A 245 -21.85 12.32 17.91
N VAL A 246 -21.64 11.68 16.76
CA VAL A 246 -22.27 12.07 15.48
C VAL A 246 -23.35 11.12 15.01
N ALA A 247 -23.66 10.13 15.83
CA ALA A 247 -24.79 9.21 15.70
C ALA A 247 -25.21 8.73 17.08
N GLU A 248 -26.43 8.23 17.23
CA GLU A 248 -26.87 7.63 18.49
C GLU A 248 -26.00 6.41 18.81
N PRO A 249 -25.42 6.30 20.02
CA PRO A 249 -24.64 5.16 20.44
C PRO A 249 -25.44 3.86 20.41
N VAL A 250 -24.80 2.78 19.96
CA VAL A 250 -25.41 1.45 20.02
C VAL A 250 -24.96 0.76 21.30
N ILE A 251 -25.91 0.30 22.08
CA ILE A 251 -25.69 -0.36 23.35
C ILE A 251 -25.74 -1.88 23.15
N ILE A 252 -24.70 -2.57 23.55
CA ILE A 252 -24.65 -4.00 23.68
C ILE A 252 -24.91 -4.33 25.13
N ASP A 253 -26.07 -4.92 25.39
CA ASP A 253 -26.61 -5.23 26.73
C ASP A 253 -26.53 -6.72 27.08
N LYS A 254 -26.00 -7.53 26.17
CA LYS A 254 -25.75 -8.96 26.38
C LYS A 254 -24.39 -9.33 25.85
N ILE A 255 -23.68 -10.18 26.54
CA ILE A 255 -22.38 -10.71 26.16
C ILE A 255 -22.22 -12.12 26.70
N THR A 256 -21.46 -12.94 26.02
CA THR A 256 -21.13 -14.30 26.43
C THR A 256 -19.61 -14.48 26.51
N PRO A 257 -19.14 -15.48 27.26
CA PRO A 257 -17.71 -15.82 27.27
C PRO A 257 -17.17 -16.30 25.93
N ASP A 258 -18.04 -16.74 25.02
CA ASP A 258 -17.71 -17.18 23.66
C ASP A 258 -17.79 -16.00 22.68
N PHE A 259 -16.99 -16.06 21.63
CA PHE A 259 -17.02 -15.02 20.59
C PHE A 259 -18.28 -15.10 19.75
N GLU A 260 -19.08 -14.05 19.84
CA GLU A 260 -20.30 -13.85 19.05
C GLU A 260 -20.26 -12.57 18.23
N LYS A 261 -21.07 -12.51 17.16
CA LYS A 261 -21.21 -11.33 16.31
C LYS A 261 -22.36 -10.45 16.80
N TYR A 262 -22.02 -9.18 17.08
CA TYR A 262 -22.97 -8.14 17.43
C TYR A 262 -23.04 -7.12 16.31
N TYR A 263 -24.22 -6.93 15.73
CA TYR A 263 -24.42 -6.03 14.59
C TYR A 263 -24.90 -4.67 15.07
N PHE A 264 -24.45 -3.62 14.38
CA PHE A 264 -24.85 -2.26 14.68
C PHE A 264 -25.01 -1.42 13.41
N SER A 265 -25.69 -0.29 13.53
CA SER A 265 -25.79 0.68 12.45
C SER A 265 -25.87 2.10 12.97
N PHE A 266 -25.35 3.04 12.16
CA PHE A 266 -25.36 4.46 12.46
C PHE A 266 -25.91 5.26 11.27
N VAL A 267 -26.53 6.40 11.55
CA VAL A 267 -26.78 7.45 10.55
C VAL A 267 -25.98 8.67 11.04
N SER A 268 -24.95 9.05 10.28
CA SER A 268 -24.12 10.20 10.67
C SER A 268 -24.91 11.51 10.56
N SER A 269 -24.85 12.34 11.59
CA SER A 269 -25.42 13.68 11.60
C SER A 269 -24.54 14.74 10.94
N VAL A 270 -23.27 14.40 10.65
CA VAL A 270 -22.26 15.34 10.12
C VAL A 270 -21.52 14.77 8.91
N THR A 271 -20.94 15.66 8.12
CA THR A 271 -19.90 15.33 7.13
C THR A 271 -18.56 15.71 7.70
N THR A 272 -17.65 14.76 7.84
CA THR A 272 -16.28 14.94 8.34
C THR A 272 -15.38 13.84 7.80
N ASP A 273 -14.11 14.08 7.68
CA ASP A 273 -13.05 13.10 7.44
C ASP A 273 -12.27 12.73 8.73
N GLN A 274 -12.70 13.31 9.86
CA GLN A 274 -12.19 13.08 11.21
C GLN A 274 -13.19 12.28 12.05
N GLY A 275 -13.87 11.31 11.46
CA GLY A 275 -14.73 10.39 12.20
C GLY A 275 -13.90 9.37 12.97
N ARG A 276 -14.42 8.90 14.12
CA ARG A 276 -13.80 7.88 14.96
C ARG A 276 -14.84 6.88 15.44
N LEU A 277 -14.54 5.60 15.28
CA LEU A 277 -15.29 4.52 15.91
C LEU A 277 -14.70 4.23 17.28
N GLU A 278 -15.54 4.13 18.29
CA GLU A 278 -15.17 3.77 19.66
C GLU A 278 -15.98 2.57 20.13
N ILE A 279 -15.31 1.60 20.75
CA ILE A 279 -15.90 0.42 21.40
C ILE A 279 -15.44 0.45 22.85
N VAL A 280 -16.31 0.85 23.75
CA VAL A 280 -15.94 1.17 25.14
C VAL A 280 -16.94 0.61 26.14
N SER A 281 -16.49 0.39 27.39
CA SER A 281 -17.35 0.10 28.52
C SER A 281 -16.88 0.84 29.77
N ARG A 282 -17.83 1.07 30.73
CA ARG A 282 -17.61 1.61 32.06
C ARG A 282 -17.80 0.55 33.15
N GLY A 283 -17.99 -0.70 32.76
CA GLY A 283 -18.21 -1.82 33.66
C GLY A 283 -16.95 -2.23 34.42
N ARG A 284 -16.93 -3.46 34.80
CA ARG A 284 -15.79 -4.15 35.44
C ARG A 284 -15.51 -5.44 34.69
N GLU A 285 -14.47 -6.17 35.05
CA GLU A 285 -14.08 -7.43 34.42
C GLU A 285 -13.46 -7.24 33.03
N VAL A 286 -13.56 -8.21 32.16
CA VAL A 286 -12.79 -8.28 30.93
C VAL A 286 -13.68 -8.55 29.72
N PHE A 287 -13.49 -7.79 28.66
CA PHE A 287 -14.02 -8.14 27.35
C PHE A 287 -12.90 -8.23 26.30
N ARG A 288 -13.18 -8.92 25.20
CA ARG A 288 -12.22 -9.24 24.15
C ARG A 288 -12.82 -8.95 22.79
N LEU A 289 -12.03 -8.35 21.91
CA LEU A 289 -12.43 -8.00 20.55
C LEU A 289 -11.64 -8.85 19.54
N ALA A 290 -12.33 -9.64 18.74
CA ALA A 290 -11.67 -10.52 17.77
C ALA A 290 -11.67 -9.95 16.33
N ALA A 291 -12.72 -9.24 15.97
CA ALA A 291 -12.81 -8.53 14.69
C ALA A 291 -13.83 -7.40 14.78
N VAL A 292 -13.62 -6.34 14.00
CA VAL A 292 -14.55 -5.22 13.86
C VAL A 292 -14.71 -4.92 12.37
N SER A 293 -15.90 -4.48 11.97
CA SER A 293 -16.17 -4.05 10.59
C SER A 293 -17.11 -2.85 10.61
N LEU A 294 -16.86 -1.88 9.75
CA LEU A 294 -17.72 -0.73 9.51
C LEU A 294 -17.73 -0.39 8.03
N MET A 295 -18.88 -0.41 7.41
CA MET A 295 -19.04 -0.12 5.98
C MET A 295 -20.22 0.83 5.74
N PRO A 296 -20.21 1.61 4.65
CA PRO A 296 -21.44 2.24 4.16
C PRO A 296 -22.52 1.19 3.94
N ALA A 297 -23.75 1.48 4.38
CA ALA A 297 -24.86 0.52 4.31
C ALA A 297 -25.34 0.21 2.89
N ASP A 298 -24.99 1.07 1.94
CA ASP A 298 -25.29 0.93 0.52
C ASP A 298 -24.26 0.09 -0.26
N ASN A 299 -23.26 -0.51 0.43
CA ASN A 299 -22.31 -1.39 -0.22
C ASN A 299 -23.00 -2.58 -0.91
N LEU A 300 -22.39 -3.07 -1.98
CA LEU A 300 -22.86 -4.22 -2.75
C LEU A 300 -22.06 -5.46 -2.34
N ASN A 301 -22.56 -6.21 -1.36
CA ASN A 301 -21.84 -7.38 -0.78
C ASN A 301 -20.39 -7.07 -0.34
N GLY A 302 -20.18 -5.89 0.25
CA GLY A 302 -18.88 -5.42 0.68
C GLY A 302 -18.12 -4.56 -0.35
N PHE A 303 -18.58 -4.46 -1.59
CA PHE A 303 -17.97 -3.64 -2.63
C PHE A 303 -18.59 -2.24 -2.68
N ARG A 304 -17.79 -1.25 -3.10
CA ARG A 304 -18.23 0.13 -3.31
C ARG A 304 -19.11 0.25 -4.55
N PRO A 305 -20.34 0.74 -4.44
CA PRO A 305 -21.29 0.81 -5.56
C PRO A 305 -20.75 1.62 -6.75
N GLU A 306 -20.10 2.75 -6.46
CA GLU A 306 -19.52 3.62 -7.48
C GLU A 306 -18.42 2.93 -8.30
N VAL A 307 -17.60 2.09 -7.66
CA VAL A 307 -16.54 1.33 -8.35
C VAL A 307 -17.15 0.21 -9.19
N ILE A 308 -18.13 -0.53 -8.65
CA ILE A 308 -18.84 -1.56 -9.40
C ILE A 308 -19.55 -0.96 -10.62
N LYS A 309 -20.12 0.24 -10.49
CA LYS A 309 -20.73 0.96 -11.62
C LYS A 309 -19.70 1.21 -12.72
N LEU A 310 -18.51 1.74 -12.38
CA LEU A 310 -17.43 1.99 -13.35
C LEU A 310 -16.93 0.71 -14.00
N LEU A 311 -16.78 -0.38 -13.24
CA LEU A 311 -16.39 -1.69 -13.79
C LEU A 311 -17.43 -2.23 -14.78
N ARG A 312 -18.72 -2.01 -14.53
CA ARG A 312 -19.79 -2.35 -15.47
C ARG A 312 -19.77 -1.48 -16.74
N GLU A 313 -19.54 -0.18 -16.59
CA GLU A 313 -19.39 0.75 -17.73
C GLU A 313 -18.17 0.41 -18.60
N LEU A 314 -17.08 -0.05 -17.99
CA LEU A 314 -15.91 -0.55 -18.70
C LEU A 314 -16.22 -1.76 -19.59
N ASN A 315 -17.26 -2.52 -19.26
CA ASN A 315 -17.79 -3.65 -20.04
C ASN A 315 -16.69 -4.64 -20.51
N SER A 316 -15.73 -4.93 -19.63
CA SER A 316 -14.68 -5.88 -19.94
C SER A 316 -15.25 -7.30 -20.15
N PRO A 317 -14.80 -8.02 -21.18
CA PRO A 317 -15.27 -9.38 -21.46
C PRO A 317 -14.85 -10.42 -20.43
N VAL A 318 -13.84 -10.08 -19.60
CA VAL A 318 -13.36 -10.93 -18.52
C VAL A 318 -12.58 -10.10 -17.49
N TYR A 319 -12.77 -10.43 -16.22
CA TYR A 319 -11.95 -9.96 -15.11
C TYR A 319 -11.19 -11.15 -14.50
N ARG A 320 -9.87 -11.05 -14.43
CA ARG A 320 -9.01 -12.04 -13.78
C ARG A 320 -8.61 -11.55 -12.41
N TRP A 321 -8.86 -12.37 -11.40
CA TRP A 321 -8.50 -12.14 -10.01
C TRP A 321 -7.76 -13.39 -9.48
N PRO A 322 -6.90 -13.32 -8.49
CA PRO A 322 -6.43 -12.19 -7.68
C PRO A 322 -5.17 -11.49 -8.21
N GLY A 323 -4.93 -11.52 -9.50
CA GLY A 323 -3.90 -10.76 -10.16
C GLY A 323 -2.65 -11.53 -10.52
N GLY A 324 -1.53 -10.80 -10.59
CA GLY A 324 -0.23 -11.17 -11.11
C GLY A 324 0.71 -11.81 -10.07
N ASN A 325 1.65 -11.02 -9.51
CA ASN A 325 2.65 -11.53 -8.55
C ASN A 325 2.04 -12.04 -7.24
N PHE A 326 0.96 -11.42 -6.78
CA PHE A 326 0.25 -11.82 -5.58
C PHE A 326 -0.16 -13.29 -5.61
N VAL A 327 -0.75 -13.76 -6.71
CA VAL A 327 -1.27 -15.14 -6.83
C VAL A 327 -0.19 -16.21 -6.68
N SER A 328 1.06 -15.89 -7.02
CA SER A 328 2.17 -16.86 -6.97
C SER A 328 2.49 -17.35 -5.56
N GLY A 329 2.25 -16.54 -4.55
CA GLY A 329 2.48 -16.89 -3.14
C GLY A 329 1.21 -16.94 -2.28
N TYR A 330 0.04 -16.69 -2.87
CA TYR A 330 -1.22 -16.59 -2.15
C TYR A 330 -1.79 -17.99 -1.81
N ASN A 331 -2.07 -18.20 -0.53
CA ASN A 331 -2.82 -19.35 -0.08
C ASN A 331 -4.33 -19.07 -0.19
N TRP A 332 -4.94 -19.50 -1.29
CA TRP A 332 -6.35 -19.25 -1.56
C TRP A 332 -7.32 -19.81 -0.49
N LYS A 333 -6.89 -20.81 0.31
CA LYS A 333 -7.68 -21.36 1.42
C LYS A 333 -7.89 -20.35 2.55
N ASP A 334 -6.96 -19.41 2.73
CA ASP A 334 -7.11 -18.33 3.70
C ASP A 334 -8.24 -17.35 3.32
N GLY A 335 -8.64 -17.32 2.05
CA GLY A 335 -9.76 -16.52 1.51
C GLY A 335 -11.12 -17.22 1.49
N ILE A 336 -11.30 -18.37 2.19
CA ILE A 336 -12.54 -19.14 2.21
C ILE A 336 -13.22 -19.09 3.59
N GLY A 337 -14.56 -19.20 3.59
CA GLY A 337 -15.38 -19.23 4.79
C GLY A 337 -15.69 -17.82 5.32
N ASP A 338 -16.01 -17.75 6.61
CA ASP A 338 -16.37 -16.50 7.30
C ASP A 338 -15.20 -15.51 7.29
N SER A 339 -15.36 -14.33 6.71
CA SER A 339 -14.32 -13.32 6.57
C SER A 339 -13.72 -12.86 7.91
N ASP A 340 -14.48 -12.94 9.01
CA ASP A 340 -14.00 -12.60 10.34
C ASP A 340 -13.08 -13.70 10.94
N ARG A 341 -13.11 -14.90 10.37
CA ARG A 341 -12.27 -16.04 10.75
C ARG A 341 -11.04 -16.22 9.86
N ARG A 342 -10.99 -15.55 8.72
CA ARG A 342 -9.88 -15.66 7.78
C ARG A 342 -8.63 -14.98 8.34
N PRO A 343 -7.46 -15.64 8.33
CA PRO A 343 -6.27 -15.12 8.96
C PRO A 343 -5.66 -13.96 8.17
N PRO A 344 -5.38 -12.81 8.78
CA PRO A 344 -4.51 -11.82 8.16
C PRO A 344 -3.09 -12.38 8.01
N ARG A 345 -2.44 -12.08 6.89
CA ARG A 345 -1.10 -12.56 6.55
C ARG A 345 -0.27 -11.40 6.01
N LYS A 346 1.05 -11.52 6.13
CA LYS A 346 1.93 -10.64 5.35
C LYS A 346 1.64 -10.87 3.85
N ASN A 347 1.49 -9.81 3.10
CA ASN A 347 1.26 -9.92 1.65
C ASN A 347 2.45 -10.65 1.00
N PRO A 348 2.21 -11.71 0.19
CA PRO A 348 3.29 -12.55 -0.34
C PRO A 348 4.14 -11.87 -1.42
N ALA A 349 3.65 -10.80 -2.03
CA ALA A 349 4.30 -10.15 -3.16
C ALA A 349 4.56 -8.65 -2.94
N TRP A 350 3.77 -8.01 -2.09
CA TRP A 350 3.78 -6.57 -1.91
C TRP A 350 3.96 -6.19 -0.44
N GLU A 351 4.22 -4.92 -0.17
CA GLU A 351 4.21 -4.41 1.19
C GLU A 351 2.80 -4.45 1.80
N GLY A 352 2.74 -4.58 3.14
CA GLY A 352 1.50 -4.55 3.89
C GLY A 352 0.96 -5.93 4.26
N ILE A 353 -0.29 -5.93 4.74
CA ILE A 353 -0.99 -7.09 5.26
C ILE A 353 -2.18 -7.43 4.37
N GLU A 354 -2.27 -8.67 3.94
CA GLU A 354 -3.45 -9.23 3.33
C GLU A 354 -4.43 -9.66 4.41
N LEU A 355 -5.59 -9.00 4.45
CA LEU A 355 -6.62 -9.25 5.46
C LEU A 355 -7.47 -10.49 5.13
N ASN A 356 -7.41 -10.99 3.91
CA ASN A 356 -8.24 -12.08 3.42
C ASN A 356 -9.76 -11.83 3.51
N ASP A 357 -10.15 -10.54 3.53
CA ASP A 357 -11.57 -10.16 3.55
C ASP A 357 -12.23 -10.34 2.20
N VAL A 358 -11.46 -10.17 1.13
CA VAL A 358 -11.88 -10.42 -0.25
C VAL A 358 -11.21 -11.69 -0.74
N GLY A 359 -11.98 -12.73 -0.87
CA GLY A 359 -11.56 -14.04 -1.34
C GLY A 359 -12.47 -14.55 -2.46
N ILE A 360 -12.49 -15.86 -2.66
CA ILE A 360 -13.28 -16.51 -3.73
C ILE A 360 -14.78 -16.22 -3.61
N HIS A 361 -15.29 -16.03 -2.39
CA HIS A 361 -16.73 -15.84 -2.18
C HIS A 361 -17.18 -14.41 -2.48
N GLU A 362 -16.30 -13.42 -2.40
CA GLU A 362 -16.60 -12.02 -2.65
C GLU A 362 -16.41 -11.65 -4.12
N PHE A 363 -15.49 -12.29 -4.82
CA PHE A 363 -15.14 -12.01 -6.20
C PHE A 363 -15.93 -12.87 -7.19
#